data_0301a7083ac601e5783c70743c94b147
#
_entry.id   0301a7083ac601e5783c70743c94b147
#
_cell.length_a   1.000
_cell.length_b   1.000
_cell.length_c   1.000
_cell.angle_alpha   90.00
_cell.angle_beta   90.00
_cell.angle_gamma   90.00
#
_symmetry.space_group_name_H-M   'P 1'
#
loop_
_entity.id
_entity.type
_entity.pdbx_description
1 polymer ?
#
loop_
_entity_poly.entity_id
_entity_poly.type
_entity_poly.pdbx_seq_one_letter_code
_entity_poly.pdbx_strand_id
1 'polypeptide(L)'
;MTTIRPAVELAARAAVAERTEALFRRAGALKDGHFLLKSGRHSERYLEKFLLLQDPAVTSELCAFWAAAARGADGRPLVDVVAGPTTGGIVLAFETARQLGVRGIFAEEVRDADGATRREFRRGFRIEPGERVLLVDDILTTGGSLLAMLPPVEAAGAAIVGCLVMADRSGGTAVLVSPTTNRRYPVQGLWQLEIPTFEPGPAACPRCADGTPLYAPGSTGTAAG
;
A
#
# COMPACT_ATOMS: atom_id res chain seq x y z
N MET A 1 23.57 -8.30 5.87
CA MET A 1 22.14 -8.16 5.48
C MET A 1 22.04 -8.26 3.97
N THR A 2 21.35 -9.25 3.44
CA THR A 2 21.19 -9.44 1.99
C THR A 2 19.95 -8.70 1.51
N THR A 3 20.12 -7.77 0.56
CA THR A 3 18.99 -7.13 -0.14
C THR A 3 18.58 -8.02 -1.29
N ILE A 4 17.30 -8.38 -1.32
CA ILE A 4 16.74 -9.15 -2.44
C ILE A 4 16.44 -8.17 -3.56
N ARG A 5 17.04 -8.39 -4.74
CA ARG A 5 16.65 -7.66 -5.94
C ARG A 5 15.25 -8.14 -6.33
N PRO A 6 14.24 -7.25 -6.41
CA PRO A 6 12.91 -7.66 -6.81
C PRO A 6 12.92 -8.16 -8.27
N ALA A 7 12.20 -9.24 -8.53
CA ALA A 7 11.98 -9.71 -9.91
C ALA A 7 10.95 -8.83 -10.64
N VAL A 8 10.09 -8.16 -9.87
CA VAL A 8 9.08 -7.23 -10.37
C VAL A 8 9.57 -5.82 -10.15
N GLU A 9 9.83 -5.09 -11.24
CA GLU A 9 10.28 -3.70 -11.19
C GLU A 9 9.34 -2.80 -12.02
N LEU A 10 8.93 -1.68 -11.42
CA LEU A 10 8.10 -0.68 -12.11
C LEU A 10 8.96 0.09 -13.13
N ALA A 11 8.52 0.06 -14.40
CA ALA A 11 9.13 0.84 -15.48
C ALA A 11 8.54 2.27 -15.56
N ALA A 12 9.25 3.18 -16.24
CA ALA A 12 8.76 4.52 -16.59
C ALA A 12 8.11 5.30 -15.42
N ARG A 13 8.81 5.41 -14.31
CA ARG A 13 8.30 5.95 -13.03
C ARG A 13 7.60 7.32 -13.13
N ALA A 14 8.10 8.25 -13.94
CA ALA A 14 7.52 9.60 -14.02
C ALA A 14 6.11 9.61 -14.61
N ALA A 15 5.89 8.98 -15.76
CA ALA A 15 4.57 8.92 -16.41
C ALA A 15 3.56 8.12 -15.59
N VAL A 16 4.00 7.03 -14.93
CA VAL A 16 3.16 6.24 -14.04
C VAL A 16 2.76 7.05 -12.81
N ALA A 17 3.69 7.81 -12.23
CA ALA A 17 3.42 8.65 -11.07
C ALA A 17 2.41 9.77 -11.40
N GLU A 18 2.60 10.48 -12.51
CA GLU A 18 1.69 11.51 -13.00
C GLU A 18 0.28 10.95 -13.24
N ARG A 19 0.19 9.81 -13.90
CA ARG A 19 -1.10 9.16 -14.15
C ARG A 19 -1.76 8.69 -12.85
N THR A 20 -0.98 8.16 -11.92
CA THR A 20 -1.48 7.73 -10.60
C THR A 20 -2.04 8.92 -9.83
N GLU A 21 -1.32 10.06 -9.76
CA GLU A 21 -1.83 11.28 -9.12
C GLU A 21 -3.13 11.76 -9.77
N ALA A 22 -3.20 11.79 -11.10
CA ALA A 22 -4.41 12.19 -11.81
C ALA A 22 -5.61 11.28 -11.48
N LEU A 23 -5.39 9.97 -11.32
CA LEU A 23 -6.42 9.02 -10.92
C LEU A 23 -6.88 9.25 -9.47
N PHE A 24 -5.96 9.50 -8.54
CA PHE A 24 -6.30 9.86 -7.16
C PHE A 24 -7.13 11.14 -7.08
N ARG A 25 -6.77 12.17 -7.87
CA ARG A 25 -7.55 13.42 -7.95
C ARG A 25 -8.93 13.20 -8.57
N ARG A 26 -9.00 12.46 -9.68
CA ARG A 26 -10.28 12.15 -10.36
C ARG A 26 -11.25 11.42 -9.44
N ALA A 27 -10.77 10.47 -8.64
CA ALA A 27 -11.58 9.75 -7.67
C ALA A 27 -11.92 10.56 -6.41
N GLY A 28 -11.42 11.81 -6.26
CA GLY A 28 -11.55 12.59 -5.03
C GLY A 28 -10.81 11.99 -3.82
N ALA A 29 -9.88 11.08 -4.09
CA ALA A 29 -9.12 10.37 -3.06
C ALA A 29 -7.97 11.20 -2.49
N LEU A 30 -7.46 12.17 -3.24
CA LEU A 30 -6.56 13.20 -2.71
C LEU A 30 -7.40 14.43 -2.37
N LYS A 31 -7.46 14.78 -1.10
CA LYS A 31 -8.21 15.93 -0.58
C LYS A 31 -7.24 17.01 -0.11
N ASP A 32 -7.51 18.25 -0.47
CA ASP A 32 -6.88 19.43 0.10
C ASP A 32 -7.80 20.05 1.16
N GLY A 33 -7.25 20.54 2.29
CA GLY A 33 -8.03 21.07 3.39
C GLY A 33 -7.22 21.20 4.68
N HIS A 34 -7.87 21.07 5.83
CA HIS A 34 -7.25 21.06 7.15
C HIS A 34 -7.67 19.78 7.89
N PHE A 35 -6.73 18.87 8.08
CA PHE A 35 -7.02 17.52 8.58
C PHE A 35 -6.30 17.23 9.90
N LEU A 36 -7.05 16.66 10.86
CA LEU A 36 -6.49 16.05 12.07
C LEU A 36 -6.13 14.59 11.76
N LEU A 37 -4.86 14.25 11.87
CA LEU A 37 -4.37 12.89 11.67
C LEU A 37 -4.48 12.08 12.97
N LYS A 38 -4.45 10.74 12.85
CA LYS A 38 -4.44 9.81 14.00
C LYS A 38 -3.28 10.05 14.98
N SER A 39 -2.19 10.64 14.51
CA SER A 39 -1.04 11.04 15.34
C SER A 39 -1.27 12.30 16.16
N GLY A 40 -2.42 12.97 16.03
CA GLY A 40 -2.70 14.28 16.61
C GLY A 40 -2.10 15.46 15.82
N ARG A 41 -1.31 15.19 14.80
CA ARG A 41 -0.74 16.22 13.91
C ARG A 41 -1.77 16.70 12.90
N HIS A 42 -1.57 17.93 12.39
CA HIS A 42 -2.38 18.50 11.32
C HIS A 42 -1.75 18.29 9.96
N SER A 43 -2.57 18.29 8.90
CA SER A 43 -2.11 18.22 7.52
C SER A 43 -2.99 19.04 6.60
N GLU A 44 -2.40 19.57 5.52
CA GLU A 44 -3.13 20.27 4.46
C GLU A 44 -3.70 19.31 3.41
N ARG A 45 -3.33 18.04 3.47
CA ARG A 45 -3.77 17.00 2.53
C ARG A 45 -4.13 15.71 3.25
N TYR A 46 -5.08 14.99 2.67
CA TYR A 46 -5.49 13.68 3.16
C TYR A 46 -5.76 12.73 2.00
N LEU A 47 -5.32 11.47 2.14
CA LEU A 47 -5.63 10.40 1.20
C LEU A 47 -6.78 9.55 1.71
N GLU A 48 -7.94 9.61 1.03
CA GLU A 48 -9.10 8.77 1.28
C GLU A 48 -9.11 7.62 0.28
N LYS A 49 -8.34 6.60 0.55
CA LYS A 49 -8.09 5.49 -0.35
C LYS A 49 -9.34 4.73 -0.81
N PHE A 50 -10.37 4.66 0.05
CA PHE A 50 -11.59 3.92 -0.30
C PHE A 50 -12.43 4.63 -1.37
N LEU A 51 -12.31 5.94 -1.53
CA LEU A 51 -12.90 6.65 -2.67
C LEU A 51 -12.29 6.21 -4.00
N LEU A 52 -11.02 5.84 -4.00
CA LEU A 52 -10.35 5.30 -5.17
C LEU A 52 -10.71 3.82 -5.38
N LEU A 53 -10.66 3.00 -4.32
CA LEU A 53 -10.88 1.56 -4.40
C LEU A 53 -12.34 1.18 -4.73
N GLN A 54 -13.31 2.07 -4.48
CA GLN A 54 -14.71 1.87 -4.87
C GLN A 54 -14.98 2.08 -6.36
N ASP A 55 -14.05 2.71 -7.11
CA ASP A 55 -14.15 2.89 -8.56
C ASP A 55 -13.38 1.76 -9.28
N PRO A 56 -14.09 0.76 -9.85
CA PRO A 56 -13.43 -0.38 -10.48
C PRO A 56 -12.55 0.01 -11.67
N ALA A 57 -12.92 1.05 -12.42
CA ALA A 57 -12.15 1.47 -13.59
C ALA A 57 -10.82 2.10 -13.17
N VAL A 58 -10.85 2.95 -12.15
CA VAL A 58 -9.63 3.56 -11.56
C VAL A 58 -8.73 2.50 -10.95
N THR A 59 -9.30 1.62 -10.14
CA THR A 59 -8.55 0.55 -9.48
C THR A 59 -7.93 -0.40 -10.50
N SER A 60 -8.67 -0.77 -11.55
CA SER A 60 -8.18 -1.64 -12.62
C SER A 60 -7.03 -1.00 -13.39
N GLU A 61 -7.10 0.30 -13.69
CA GLU A 61 -6.02 1.01 -14.37
C GLU A 61 -4.74 1.06 -13.52
N LEU A 62 -4.85 1.31 -12.22
CA LEU A 62 -3.69 1.30 -11.31
C LEU A 62 -3.07 -0.10 -11.18
N CYS A 63 -3.90 -1.14 -11.05
CA CYS A 63 -3.42 -2.51 -11.01
C CYS A 63 -2.78 -2.95 -12.33
N ALA A 64 -3.15 -2.35 -13.47
CA ALA A 64 -2.53 -2.64 -14.75
C ALA A 64 -1.04 -2.27 -14.80
N PHE A 65 -0.60 -1.22 -14.10
CA PHE A 65 0.82 -0.90 -13.98
C PHE A 65 1.59 -2.01 -13.26
N TRP A 66 1.02 -2.57 -12.20
CA TRP A 66 1.62 -3.69 -11.48
C TRP A 66 1.60 -4.98 -12.30
N ALA A 67 0.49 -5.25 -12.98
CA ALA A 67 0.37 -6.42 -13.84
C ALA A 67 1.36 -6.36 -15.00
N ALA A 68 1.58 -5.19 -15.60
CA ALA A 68 2.59 -4.99 -16.63
C ALA A 68 4.01 -5.23 -16.11
N ALA A 69 4.33 -4.69 -14.93
CA ALA A 69 5.63 -4.88 -14.28
C ALA A 69 5.89 -6.34 -13.87
N ALA A 70 4.83 -7.09 -13.54
CA ALA A 70 4.91 -8.49 -13.14
C ALA A 70 4.86 -9.48 -14.30
N ARG A 71 5.07 -9.04 -15.55
CA ARG A 71 5.21 -9.91 -16.73
C ARG A 71 6.64 -9.90 -17.23
N GLY A 72 7.10 -11.07 -17.64
CA GLY A 72 8.36 -11.23 -18.37
C GLY A 72 8.26 -10.73 -19.82
N ALA A 73 9.40 -10.67 -20.50
CA ALA A 73 9.46 -10.28 -21.91
C ALA A 73 8.65 -11.19 -22.84
N ASP A 74 8.41 -12.43 -22.43
CA ASP A 74 7.55 -13.40 -23.11
C ASP A 74 6.05 -13.24 -22.80
N GLY A 75 5.68 -12.24 -22.03
CA GLY A 75 4.31 -11.95 -21.57
C GLY A 75 3.81 -12.85 -20.45
N ARG A 76 4.59 -13.83 -19.99
CA ARG A 76 4.20 -14.72 -18.90
C ARG A 76 4.33 -14.03 -17.53
N PRO A 77 3.47 -14.38 -16.56
CA PRO A 77 3.60 -13.87 -15.20
C PRO A 77 4.93 -14.28 -14.56
N LEU A 78 5.59 -13.32 -13.93
CA LEU A 78 6.76 -13.55 -13.09
C LEU A 78 6.39 -14.00 -11.67
N VAL A 79 5.09 -14.10 -11.38
CA VAL A 79 4.51 -14.41 -10.08
C VAL A 79 3.49 -15.52 -10.20
N ASP A 80 3.27 -16.27 -9.13
CA ASP A 80 2.28 -17.34 -9.03
C ASP A 80 1.09 -16.92 -8.16
N VAL A 81 1.33 -15.98 -7.23
CA VAL A 81 0.34 -15.47 -6.28
C VAL A 81 0.54 -13.97 -6.10
N VAL A 82 -0.57 -13.22 -6.08
CA VAL A 82 -0.61 -11.84 -5.59
C VAL A 82 -1.30 -11.84 -4.24
N ALA A 83 -0.68 -11.23 -3.23
CA ALA A 83 -1.20 -11.20 -1.87
C ALA A 83 -1.22 -9.78 -1.31
N GLY A 84 -2.30 -9.43 -0.61
CA GLY A 84 -2.45 -8.14 0.06
C GLY A 84 -2.99 -8.28 1.49
N PRO A 85 -2.76 -7.29 2.37
CA PRO A 85 -3.37 -7.27 3.69
C PRO A 85 -4.83 -6.79 3.64
N THR A 86 -5.64 -7.20 4.58
CA THR A 86 -6.95 -6.57 4.81
C THR A 86 -6.74 -5.09 5.19
N THR A 87 -7.54 -4.13 4.69
CA THR A 87 -8.76 -4.29 3.87
C THR A 87 -8.52 -3.89 2.42
N GLY A 88 -7.81 -2.81 2.13
CA GLY A 88 -7.57 -2.29 0.78
C GLY A 88 -6.80 -3.28 -0.11
N GLY A 89 -5.83 -3.98 0.47
CA GLY A 89 -5.05 -4.98 -0.24
C GLY A 89 -5.87 -6.14 -0.83
N ILE A 90 -7.09 -6.42 -0.32
CA ILE A 90 -7.98 -7.45 -0.90
C ILE A 90 -8.32 -7.11 -2.35
N VAL A 91 -8.84 -5.90 -2.56
CA VAL A 91 -9.28 -5.45 -3.89
C VAL A 91 -8.09 -5.41 -4.85
N LEU A 92 -6.96 -4.90 -4.36
CA LEU A 92 -5.74 -4.74 -5.15
C LEU A 92 -5.11 -6.08 -5.54
N ALA A 93 -5.03 -7.01 -4.60
CA ALA A 93 -4.50 -8.35 -4.87
C ALA A 93 -5.41 -9.11 -5.85
N PHE A 94 -6.73 -9.05 -5.65
CA PHE A 94 -7.69 -9.68 -6.55
C PHE A 94 -7.58 -9.12 -7.97
N GLU A 95 -7.61 -7.79 -8.13
CA GLU A 95 -7.60 -7.17 -9.46
C GLU A 95 -6.27 -7.38 -10.19
N THR A 96 -5.14 -7.25 -9.49
CA THR A 96 -3.82 -7.51 -10.08
C THR A 96 -3.69 -8.97 -10.51
N ALA A 97 -4.13 -9.91 -9.65
CA ALA A 97 -4.11 -11.34 -9.96
C ALA A 97 -5.02 -11.70 -11.14
N ARG A 98 -6.22 -11.10 -11.20
CA ARG A 98 -7.15 -11.27 -12.32
C ARG A 98 -6.52 -10.86 -13.65
N GLN A 99 -5.83 -9.72 -13.68
CA GLN A 99 -5.15 -9.24 -14.88
C GLN A 99 -3.96 -10.12 -15.28
N LEU A 100 -3.26 -10.71 -14.30
CA LEU A 100 -2.14 -11.61 -14.54
C LEU A 100 -2.58 -13.04 -14.91
N GLY A 101 -3.81 -13.44 -14.54
CA GLY A 101 -4.29 -14.81 -14.65
C GLY A 101 -3.66 -15.75 -13.61
N VAL A 102 -3.36 -15.23 -12.41
CA VAL A 102 -2.77 -15.98 -11.29
C VAL A 102 -3.69 -15.96 -10.07
N ARG A 103 -3.31 -16.60 -8.98
CA ARG A 103 -4.09 -16.59 -7.73
C ARG A 103 -3.97 -15.25 -7.01
N GLY A 104 -5.12 -14.74 -6.52
CA GLY A 104 -5.20 -13.57 -5.64
C GLY A 104 -5.66 -14.00 -4.25
N ILE A 105 -4.91 -13.64 -3.21
CA ILE A 105 -5.22 -13.97 -1.81
C ILE A 105 -5.02 -12.76 -0.90
N PHE A 106 -5.51 -12.85 0.33
CA PHE A 106 -5.26 -11.82 1.33
C PHE A 106 -4.94 -12.42 2.70
N ALA A 107 -4.22 -11.66 3.52
CA ALA A 107 -3.98 -12.00 4.91
C ALA A 107 -4.81 -11.12 5.85
N GLU A 108 -5.44 -11.76 6.82
CA GLU A 108 -6.21 -11.11 7.87
C GLU A 108 -5.31 -10.67 9.02
N GLU A 109 -5.66 -9.56 9.67
CA GLU A 109 -5.05 -9.20 10.93
C GLU A 109 -5.60 -10.10 12.04
N VAL A 110 -4.71 -10.70 12.77
CA VAL A 110 -5.01 -11.52 13.95
C VAL A 110 -4.32 -10.86 15.13
N ARG A 111 -5.04 -10.74 16.22
CA ARG A 111 -4.52 -10.23 17.49
C ARG A 111 -4.31 -11.37 18.46
N ASP A 112 -3.12 -11.49 18.98
CA ASP A 112 -2.77 -12.47 20.00
C ASP A 112 -3.29 -12.06 21.38
N ALA A 113 -3.25 -12.98 22.33
CA ALA A 113 -3.74 -12.73 23.68
C ALA A 113 -2.96 -11.63 24.44
N ASP A 114 -1.71 -11.41 24.08
CA ASP A 114 -0.84 -10.34 24.60
C ASP A 114 -1.05 -8.98 23.89
N GLY A 115 -1.96 -8.94 22.90
CA GLY A 115 -2.27 -7.73 22.11
C GLY A 115 -1.38 -7.51 20.89
N ALA A 116 -0.37 -8.36 20.67
CA ALA A 116 0.44 -8.30 19.45
C ALA A 116 -0.41 -8.62 18.21
N THR A 117 -0.12 -7.95 17.10
CA THR A 117 -0.83 -8.17 15.83
C THR A 117 0.10 -8.84 14.83
N ARG A 118 -0.46 -9.82 14.12
CA ARG A 118 0.20 -10.48 12.99
C ARG A 118 -0.74 -10.65 11.82
N ARG A 119 -0.22 -11.06 10.67
CA ARG A 119 -1.00 -11.39 9.48
C ARG A 119 -1.04 -12.91 9.29
N GLU A 120 -2.22 -13.43 8.93
CA GLU A 120 -2.42 -14.86 8.62
C GLU A 120 -3.21 -15.03 7.34
N PHE A 121 -2.81 -16.00 6.51
CA PHE A 121 -3.62 -16.50 5.41
C PHE A 121 -4.63 -17.50 5.96
N ARG A 122 -5.90 -17.10 5.98
CA ARG A 122 -7.02 -17.87 6.53
C ARG A 122 -7.99 -18.28 5.42
N ARG A 123 -9.18 -18.76 5.75
CA ARG A 123 -10.26 -19.10 4.80
C ARG A 123 -9.86 -20.10 3.71
N GLY A 124 -8.91 -20.98 4.01
CA GLY A 124 -8.40 -21.95 3.04
C GLY A 124 -7.35 -21.41 2.06
N PHE A 125 -6.95 -20.13 2.17
CA PHE A 125 -5.82 -19.63 1.41
C PHE A 125 -4.53 -20.29 1.85
N ARG A 126 -3.76 -20.77 0.86
CA ARG A 126 -2.46 -21.42 1.08
C ARG A 126 -1.46 -20.85 0.09
N ILE A 127 -0.23 -20.78 0.54
CA ILE A 127 0.95 -20.52 -0.27
C ILE A 127 1.78 -21.80 -0.22
N GLU A 128 2.16 -22.30 -1.39
CA GLU A 128 2.96 -23.53 -1.49
C GLU A 128 4.46 -23.18 -1.51
N PRO A 129 5.32 -24.09 -0.99
CA PRO A 129 6.76 -23.89 -1.04
C PRO A 129 7.27 -23.65 -2.47
N GLY A 130 8.13 -22.65 -2.63
CA GLY A 130 8.70 -22.27 -3.92
C GLY A 130 7.84 -21.35 -4.78
N GLU A 131 6.60 -21.06 -4.41
CA GLU A 131 5.79 -20.07 -5.13
C GLU A 131 6.39 -18.67 -5.09
N ARG A 132 6.18 -17.92 -6.16
CA ARG A 132 6.61 -16.53 -6.32
C ARG A 132 5.45 -15.61 -5.92
N VAL A 133 5.61 -14.88 -4.84
CA VAL A 133 4.56 -14.03 -4.26
C VAL A 133 4.87 -12.57 -4.51
N LEU A 134 3.92 -11.85 -5.11
CA LEU A 134 3.90 -10.39 -5.19
C LEU A 134 3.04 -9.86 -4.04
N LEU A 135 3.63 -9.02 -3.19
CA LEU A 135 2.91 -8.31 -2.14
C LEU A 135 2.44 -6.95 -2.64
N VAL A 136 1.17 -6.62 -2.41
CA VAL A 136 0.57 -5.35 -2.82
C VAL A 136 -0.22 -4.71 -1.68
N ASP A 137 -0.17 -3.38 -1.58
CA ASP A 137 -0.99 -2.61 -0.62
C ASP A 137 -1.34 -1.23 -1.20
N ASP A 138 -2.21 -0.50 -0.53
CA ASP A 138 -2.69 0.80 -0.99
C ASP A 138 -1.69 1.94 -0.72
N ILE A 139 -1.41 2.26 0.54
CA ILE A 139 -0.57 3.41 0.93
C ILE A 139 0.53 2.95 1.88
N LEU A 140 1.76 3.25 1.51
CA LEU A 140 2.90 3.08 2.40
C LEU A 140 3.11 4.35 3.24
N THR A 141 3.04 4.20 4.55
CA THR A 141 3.49 5.19 5.53
C THR A 141 4.70 4.64 6.29
N THR A 142 4.48 3.82 7.30
CA THR A 142 5.51 3.12 8.05
C THR A 142 5.85 1.74 7.48
N GLY A 143 5.02 1.22 6.59
CA GLY A 143 5.17 -0.11 6.00
C GLY A 143 4.71 -1.27 6.89
N GLY A 144 4.12 -0.98 8.06
CA GLY A 144 3.74 -2.03 9.02
C GLY A 144 2.83 -3.12 8.45
N SER A 145 1.87 -2.77 7.59
CA SER A 145 0.97 -3.75 6.96
C SER A 145 1.72 -4.75 6.09
N LEU A 146 2.59 -4.27 5.19
CA LEU A 146 3.41 -5.14 4.33
C LEU A 146 4.50 -5.87 5.12
N LEU A 147 5.10 -5.21 6.13
CA LEU A 147 6.10 -5.83 7.00
C LEU A 147 5.51 -7.07 7.70
N ALA A 148 4.28 -6.98 8.19
CA ALA A 148 3.59 -8.08 8.83
C ALA A 148 3.20 -9.22 7.86
N MET A 149 3.23 -8.97 6.53
CA MET A 149 3.01 -9.99 5.51
C MET A 149 4.25 -10.87 5.25
N LEU A 150 5.45 -10.39 5.57
CA LEU A 150 6.69 -11.12 5.26
C LEU A 150 6.78 -12.46 6.00
N PRO A 151 6.60 -12.54 7.33
CA PRO A 151 6.74 -13.79 8.08
C PRO A 151 5.86 -14.94 7.57
N PRO A 152 4.55 -14.78 7.35
CA PRO A 152 3.70 -15.88 6.88
C PRO A 152 4.05 -16.35 5.46
N VAL A 153 4.54 -15.49 4.57
CA VAL A 153 5.00 -15.89 3.22
C VAL A 153 6.32 -16.64 3.31
N GLU A 154 7.26 -16.14 4.11
CA GLU A 154 8.57 -16.79 4.30
C GLU A 154 8.43 -18.14 5.02
N ALA A 155 7.54 -18.26 6.02
CA ALA A 155 7.25 -19.50 6.72
C ALA A 155 6.65 -20.57 5.80
N ALA A 156 5.92 -20.18 4.76
CA ALA A 156 5.42 -21.10 3.73
C ALA A 156 6.53 -21.58 2.77
N GLY A 157 7.77 -21.09 2.89
CA GLY A 157 8.86 -21.45 1.98
C GLY A 157 8.74 -20.82 0.60
N ALA A 158 7.96 -19.75 0.44
CA ALA A 158 7.75 -19.05 -0.82
C ALA A 158 8.77 -17.90 -1.00
N ALA A 159 8.89 -17.42 -2.24
CA ALA A 159 9.75 -16.32 -2.60
C ALA A 159 8.95 -15.02 -2.77
N ILE A 160 9.22 -14.01 -1.98
CA ILE A 160 8.68 -12.66 -2.20
C ILE A 160 9.48 -12.02 -3.33
N VAL A 161 8.82 -11.77 -4.46
CA VAL A 161 9.46 -11.28 -5.69
C VAL A 161 9.23 -9.79 -5.95
N GLY A 162 8.42 -9.13 -5.13
CA GLY A 162 8.19 -7.71 -5.15
C GLY A 162 7.26 -7.26 -4.04
N CYS A 163 7.39 -5.98 -3.65
CA CYS A 163 6.49 -5.29 -2.73
C CYS A 163 6.07 -3.98 -3.40
N LEU A 164 4.80 -3.84 -3.76
CA LEU A 164 4.29 -2.70 -4.51
C LEU A 164 3.17 -2.00 -3.75
N VAL A 165 3.14 -0.68 -3.86
CA VAL A 165 2.08 0.16 -3.27
C VAL A 165 1.60 1.20 -4.28
N MET A 166 0.35 1.67 -4.15
CA MET A 166 -0.15 2.73 -5.02
C MET A 166 0.51 4.07 -4.68
N ALA A 167 0.53 4.45 -3.42
CA ALA A 167 1.13 5.69 -2.97
C ALA A 167 2.19 5.43 -1.89
N ASP A 168 3.40 5.93 -2.10
CA ASP A 168 4.51 5.87 -1.15
C ASP A 168 4.70 7.22 -0.47
N ARG A 169 4.49 7.27 0.84
CA ARG A 169 4.67 8.43 1.70
C ARG A 169 5.92 8.35 2.57
N SER A 170 6.81 7.40 2.29
CA SER A 170 8.05 7.19 3.06
C SER A 170 9.27 7.95 2.52
N GLY A 171 9.09 8.75 1.46
CA GLY A 171 10.19 9.42 0.76
C GLY A 171 10.88 8.55 -0.30
N GLY A 172 10.24 7.46 -0.74
CA GLY A 172 10.68 6.68 -1.91
C GLY A 172 11.86 5.73 -1.70
N THR A 173 12.31 5.56 -0.47
CA THR A 173 13.47 4.71 -0.13
C THR A 173 13.13 3.58 0.82
N ALA A 174 11.84 3.23 0.94
CA ALA A 174 11.40 2.22 1.88
C ALA A 174 11.96 0.84 1.57
N VAL A 175 12.57 0.25 2.57
CA VAL A 175 13.05 -1.14 2.54
C VAL A 175 12.50 -1.84 3.79
N LEU A 176 11.66 -2.83 3.58
CA LEU A 176 11.19 -3.68 4.67
C LEU A 176 12.28 -4.69 5.05
N VAL A 177 12.52 -4.84 6.34
CA VAL A 177 13.46 -5.82 6.87
C VAL A 177 12.65 -6.90 7.58
N SER A 178 12.72 -8.12 7.07
CA SER A 178 11.99 -9.24 7.69
C SER A 178 12.45 -9.47 9.13
N PRO A 179 11.55 -9.54 10.10
CA PRO A 179 11.89 -9.82 11.49
C PRO A 179 12.33 -11.29 11.71
N THR A 180 12.01 -12.19 10.78
CA THR A 180 12.32 -13.62 10.89
C THR A 180 13.61 -14.01 10.17
N THR A 181 13.83 -13.48 8.95
CA THR A 181 14.96 -13.88 8.10
C THR A 181 16.02 -12.82 7.95
N ASN A 182 15.76 -11.59 8.42
CA ASN A 182 16.62 -10.42 8.24
C ASN A 182 16.87 -10.04 6.76
N ARG A 183 16.06 -10.59 5.84
CA ARG A 183 16.09 -10.24 4.42
C ARG A 183 15.50 -8.85 4.21
N ARG A 184 16.00 -8.16 3.19
CA ARG A 184 15.60 -6.79 2.86
C ARG A 184 14.81 -6.78 1.57
N TYR A 185 13.61 -6.21 1.60
CA TYR A 185 12.67 -6.12 0.49
C TYR A 185 12.39 -4.64 0.16
N PRO A 186 12.92 -4.10 -0.95
CA PRO A 186 12.58 -2.76 -1.40
C PRO A 186 11.09 -2.66 -1.73
N VAL A 187 10.46 -1.57 -1.32
CA VAL A 187 9.08 -1.25 -1.71
C VAL A 187 9.09 -0.26 -2.85
N GLN A 188 8.23 -0.46 -3.84
CA GLN A 188 8.08 0.42 -4.98
C GLN A 188 6.66 0.97 -5.01
N GLY A 189 6.55 2.31 -5.03
CA GLY A 189 5.28 3.02 -5.20
C GLY A 189 5.03 3.39 -6.66
N LEU A 190 3.77 3.35 -7.10
CA LEU A 190 3.37 3.96 -8.37
C LEU A 190 3.57 5.47 -8.31
N TRP A 191 3.29 6.07 -7.16
CA TRP A 191 3.39 7.49 -6.90
C TRP A 191 4.06 7.76 -5.57
N GLN A 192 5.09 8.61 -5.57
CA GLN A 192 5.72 9.13 -4.36
C GLN A 192 5.05 10.43 -3.97
N LEU A 193 4.52 10.51 -2.76
CA LEU A 193 3.76 11.65 -2.28
C LEU A 193 4.25 12.09 -0.91
N GLU A 194 4.80 13.29 -0.86
CA GLU A 194 5.06 13.98 0.39
C GLU A 194 3.81 14.72 0.84
N ILE A 195 3.37 14.41 2.05
CA ILE A 195 2.29 15.13 2.73
C ILE A 195 2.87 15.72 4.01
N PRO A 196 3.17 17.02 4.03
CA PRO A 196 3.64 17.68 5.23
C PRO A 196 2.66 17.53 6.40
N THR A 197 3.21 17.38 7.58
CA THR A 197 2.43 17.34 8.81
C THR A 197 2.96 18.38 9.79
N PHE A 198 2.07 19.02 10.53
CA PHE A 198 2.35 20.15 11.39
C PHE A 198 1.90 19.85 12.83
N GLU A 199 2.58 20.44 13.81
CA GLU A 199 2.06 20.50 15.17
C GLU A 199 0.77 21.35 15.18
N PRO A 200 -0.20 21.05 16.04
CA PRO A 200 -1.41 21.85 16.21
C PRO A 200 -1.10 23.30 16.60
N GLY A 201 -1.91 24.22 16.10
CA GLY A 201 -1.86 25.64 16.50
C GLY A 201 -1.32 26.58 15.40
N PRO A 202 -1.69 27.88 15.48
CA PRO A 202 -1.40 28.86 14.43
C PRO A 202 0.09 29.20 14.26
N ALA A 203 0.91 28.90 15.25
CA ALA A 203 2.36 29.11 15.17
C ALA A 203 3.08 28.04 14.32
N ALA A 204 2.46 26.85 14.14
CA ALA A 204 3.09 25.72 13.48
C ALA A 204 2.31 25.23 12.25
N CYS A 205 0.99 25.33 12.27
CA CYS A 205 0.12 24.87 11.19
C CYS A 205 -0.42 26.03 10.37
N PRO A 206 -0.13 26.10 9.05
CA PRO A 206 -0.64 27.17 8.18
C PRO A 206 -2.17 27.26 8.17
N ARG A 207 -2.86 26.11 8.22
CA ARG A 207 -4.33 26.06 8.22
C ARG A 207 -4.97 26.49 9.55
N CYS A 208 -4.26 26.33 10.66
CA CYS A 208 -4.67 26.94 11.91
C CYS A 208 -4.50 28.47 11.86
N ALA A 209 -3.43 28.94 11.23
CA ALA A 209 -3.13 30.38 11.14
C ALA A 209 -4.15 31.13 10.27
N ASP A 210 -4.63 30.50 9.19
CA ASP A 210 -5.64 31.10 8.28
C ASP A 210 -7.10 30.82 8.73
N GLY A 211 -7.31 30.12 9.86
CA GLY A 211 -8.63 29.84 10.42
C GLY A 211 -9.42 28.79 9.62
N THR A 212 -8.80 28.01 8.76
CA THR A 212 -9.47 26.93 8.01
C THR A 212 -10.04 25.90 9.01
N PRO A 213 -11.34 25.53 8.90
CA PRO A 213 -11.96 24.55 9.79
C PRO A 213 -11.23 23.20 9.76
N LEU A 214 -11.00 22.64 10.96
CA LEU A 214 -10.34 21.35 11.13
C LEU A 214 -11.33 20.20 10.91
N TYR A 215 -10.95 19.23 10.09
CA TYR A 215 -11.72 18.02 9.81
C TYR A 215 -10.94 16.78 10.28
N ALA A 216 -11.60 15.90 11.04
CA ALA A 216 -11.05 14.61 11.47
C ALA A 216 -11.57 13.47 10.54
N PRO A 217 -10.81 13.05 9.53
CA PRO A 217 -11.22 11.96 8.64
C PRO A 217 -11.08 10.61 9.35
N GLY A 218 -11.99 9.68 9.08
CA GLY A 218 -11.95 8.32 9.61
C GLY A 218 -13.34 7.71 9.77
N SER A 219 -13.45 6.60 10.49
CA SER A 219 -14.66 5.79 10.64
C SER A 219 -15.89 6.51 11.24
N THR A 220 -15.75 7.75 11.67
CA THR A 220 -16.82 8.55 12.28
C THR A 220 -17.05 9.91 11.62
N GLY A 221 -16.29 10.31 10.59
CA GLY A 221 -16.56 11.44 9.68
C GLY A 221 -17.22 12.72 10.24
N THR A 222 -16.96 13.09 11.48
CA THR A 222 -17.48 14.32 12.08
C THR A 222 -16.48 15.45 11.92
N ALA A 223 -16.98 16.65 11.53
CA ALA A 223 -16.22 17.88 11.69
C ALA A 223 -15.81 18.00 13.16
N ALA A 224 -14.51 18.13 13.44
CA ALA A 224 -14.07 18.49 14.77
C ALA A 224 -14.51 19.94 15.00
N GLY A 225 -15.41 20.16 15.97
CA GLY A 225 -15.89 21.47 16.39
C GLY A 225 -14.79 22.30 17.05
#